data_619d7601532280cedfc6b917a8749584
#
_entry.id   619d7601532280cedfc6b917a8749584
#
_cell.length_a   1.000
_cell.length_b   1.000
_cell.length_c   1.000
_cell.angle_alpha   90.00
_cell.angle_beta   90.00
_cell.angle_gamma   90.00
#
_symmetry.space_group_name_H-M   'P 1'
#
loop_
_entity.id
_entity.type
_entity.pdbx_description
1 polymer ?
#
loop_
_entity_poly.entity_id
_entity_poly.type
_entity_poly.pdbx_seq_one_letter_code
_entity_poly.pdbx_strand_id
1 'polypeptide(L)'
;EQTLDELQVFLKTDLTKGLTNQQVAQGLSIHGFNQIKSPNKPTLLQQLKKQFQDFLVIVLLLATTINFPIGIWQGHKEEIFEGCFVLVIVLSNAFLSIHYEDKTQKVLSLIEKITALKVKVIRRGKHCLISVTHLVPGDLVILEAGDVVAADIRLIKTRNLSVDESLLTGGSQAVLKNAQHMTNNNYQKKAAALNIVFMNSIIL
;
A
#
# COMPACT_ATOMS: atom_id res chain seq x y z
N GLU A 1 1.75 -4.18 26.74
CA GLU A 1 2.97 -3.96 25.94
C GLU A 1 4.02 -5.00 26.35
N GLN A 2 4.66 -5.65 25.36
CA GLN A 2 5.67 -6.66 25.64
C GLN A 2 7.00 -5.98 25.98
N THR A 3 7.72 -6.53 26.94
CA THR A 3 9.08 -6.11 27.27
C THR A 3 10.05 -6.48 26.13
N LEU A 4 11.25 -5.87 26.10
CA LEU A 4 12.26 -6.23 25.11
C LEU A 4 12.70 -7.70 25.24
N ASP A 5 12.76 -8.22 26.47
CA ASP A 5 13.13 -9.63 26.72
C ASP A 5 12.05 -10.60 26.21
N GLU A 6 10.77 -10.27 26.42
CA GLU A 6 9.67 -11.07 25.87
C GLU A 6 9.67 -11.05 24.33
N LEU A 7 9.91 -9.88 23.71
CA LEU A 7 10.03 -9.76 22.25
C LEU A 7 11.23 -10.53 21.71
N GLN A 8 12.36 -10.51 22.41
CA GLN A 8 13.55 -11.27 22.03
C GLN A 8 13.25 -12.78 21.99
N VAL A 9 12.56 -13.29 23.02
CA VAL A 9 12.17 -14.70 23.08
C VAL A 9 11.14 -15.02 21.98
N PHE A 10 10.14 -14.16 21.81
CA PHE A 10 9.08 -14.35 20.83
C PHE A 10 9.61 -14.36 19.38
N LEU A 11 10.48 -13.41 19.05
CA LEU A 11 11.08 -13.27 17.72
C LEU A 11 12.33 -14.14 17.52
N LYS A 12 12.81 -14.81 18.58
CA LYS A 12 14.02 -15.64 18.59
C LYS A 12 15.24 -14.89 18.06
N THR A 13 15.35 -13.60 18.38
CA THR A 13 16.38 -12.69 17.86
C THR A 13 17.40 -12.37 18.95
N ASP A 14 18.68 -12.38 18.60
CA ASP A 14 19.75 -11.84 19.46
C ASP A 14 19.85 -10.32 19.23
N LEU A 15 19.64 -9.51 20.29
CA LEU A 15 19.65 -8.04 20.21
C LEU A 15 21.02 -7.44 19.89
N THR A 16 22.08 -8.25 19.84
CA THR A 16 23.45 -7.81 19.51
C THR A 16 23.90 -8.33 18.15
N LYS A 17 23.61 -9.58 17.85
CA LYS A 17 24.05 -10.27 16.63
C LYS A 17 22.98 -10.30 15.52
N GLY A 18 21.72 -10.10 15.88
CA GLY A 18 20.61 -10.23 14.94
C GLY A 18 20.35 -11.68 14.50
N LEU A 19 19.57 -11.83 13.45
CA LEU A 19 19.15 -13.14 12.92
C LEU A 19 20.28 -13.87 12.19
N THR A 20 20.24 -15.21 12.25
CA THR A 20 21.04 -16.10 11.41
C THR A 20 20.41 -16.29 10.03
N ASN A 21 21.19 -16.74 9.04
CA ASN A 21 20.66 -17.02 7.69
C ASN A 21 19.53 -18.06 7.70
N GLN A 22 19.61 -19.06 8.59
CA GLN A 22 18.57 -20.07 8.73
C GLN A 22 17.26 -19.50 9.25
N GLN A 23 17.33 -18.61 10.26
CA GLN A 23 16.16 -17.91 10.79
C GLN A 23 15.53 -16.97 9.75
N VAL A 24 16.36 -16.28 8.97
CA VAL A 24 15.87 -15.43 7.85
C VAL A 24 15.15 -16.28 6.80
N ALA A 25 15.72 -17.43 6.39
CA ALA A 25 15.07 -18.33 5.44
C ALA A 25 13.73 -18.87 5.96
N GLN A 26 13.68 -19.24 7.23
CA GLN A 26 12.43 -19.64 7.90
C GLN A 26 11.44 -18.49 7.97
N GLY A 27 11.88 -17.28 8.33
CA GLY A 27 11.03 -16.09 8.37
C GLY A 27 10.40 -15.80 6.99
N LEU A 28 11.19 -15.85 5.92
CA LEU A 28 10.69 -15.67 4.56
C LEU A 28 9.71 -16.79 4.13
N SER A 29 9.94 -18.03 4.55
CA SER A 29 9.01 -19.13 4.23
C SER A 29 7.67 -19.02 4.96
N ILE A 30 7.65 -18.48 6.18
CA ILE A 30 6.45 -18.35 7.01
C ILE A 30 5.68 -17.07 6.66
N HIS A 31 6.37 -15.94 6.59
CA HIS A 31 5.74 -14.62 6.43
C HIS A 31 5.73 -14.11 4.98
N GLY A 32 6.54 -14.71 4.10
CA GLY A 32 6.73 -14.23 2.73
C GLY A 32 7.63 -13.00 2.66
N PHE A 33 7.63 -12.36 1.48
CA PHE A 33 8.38 -11.14 1.25
C PHE A 33 7.64 -9.92 1.82
N ASN A 34 8.39 -8.96 2.38
CA ASN A 34 7.85 -7.69 2.85
C ASN A 34 7.53 -6.79 1.64
N GLN A 35 6.38 -7.03 1.03
CA GLN A 35 5.89 -6.28 -0.13
C GLN A 35 4.37 -6.12 -0.06
N ILE A 36 3.92 -4.94 -0.40
CA ILE A 36 2.49 -4.70 -0.62
C ILE A 36 2.16 -5.28 -1.99
N LYS A 37 1.32 -6.31 -2.03
CA LYS A 37 0.85 -6.88 -3.30
C LYS A 37 0.01 -5.83 -4.01
N SER A 38 0.50 -5.38 -5.16
CA SER A 38 -0.33 -4.56 -6.04
C SER A 38 -1.51 -5.36 -6.55
N PRO A 39 -2.69 -4.77 -6.60
CA PRO A 39 -3.84 -5.44 -7.18
C PRO A 39 -3.52 -5.82 -8.64
N ASN A 40 -3.89 -7.04 -9.01
CA ASN A 40 -3.71 -7.52 -10.38
C ASN A 40 -4.39 -6.55 -11.35
N LYS A 41 -3.70 -6.27 -12.47
CA LYS A 41 -4.30 -5.46 -13.54
C LYS A 41 -5.60 -6.08 -13.98
N PRO A 42 -6.72 -5.33 -13.96
CA PRO A 42 -7.96 -5.86 -14.47
C PRO A 42 -7.83 -6.14 -15.97
N THR A 43 -8.35 -7.27 -16.42
CA THR A 43 -8.37 -7.59 -17.84
C THR A 43 -9.32 -6.63 -18.58
N LEU A 44 -9.11 -6.44 -19.90
CA LEU A 44 -9.98 -5.59 -20.72
C LEU A 44 -11.47 -5.99 -20.59
N LEU A 45 -11.74 -7.28 -20.48
CA LEU A 45 -13.10 -7.80 -20.24
C LEU A 45 -13.68 -7.38 -18.88
N GLN A 46 -12.83 -7.36 -17.84
CA GLN A 46 -13.25 -6.90 -16.51
C GLN A 46 -13.50 -5.39 -16.50
N GLN A 47 -12.67 -4.61 -17.21
CA GLN A 47 -12.85 -3.17 -17.36
C GLN A 47 -14.14 -2.85 -18.10
N LEU A 48 -14.41 -3.53 -19.22
CA LEU A 48 -15.67 -3.40 -19.95
C LEU A 48 -16.88 -3.80 -19.08
N LYS A 49 -16.80 -4.93 -18.38
CA LYS A 49 -17.87 -5.35 -17.47
C LYS A 49 -18.17 -4.31 -16.39
N LYS A 50 -17.14 -3.68 -15.83
CA LYS A 50 -17.28 -2.61 -14.84
C LYS A 50 -17.99 -1.39 -15.42
N GLN A 51 -17.70 -1.06 -16.69
CA GLN A 51 -18.36 0.04 -17.38
C GLN A 51 -19.87 -0.19 -17.55
N PHE A 52 -20.28 -1.45 -17.88
CA PHE A 52 -21.69 -1.83 -17.98
C PHE A 52 -22.39 -1.97 -16.62
N GLN A 53 -21.71 -1.86 -15.52
CA GLN A 53 -22.28 -1.81 -14.17
C GLN A 53 -22.57 -0.38 -13.69
N ASP A 54 -22.13 0.63 -14.44
CA ASP A 54 -22.43 2.03 -14.14
C ASP A 54 -23.96 2.25 -14.32
N PHE A 55 -24.60 2.78 -13.28
CA PHE A 55 -26.05 3.03 -13.27
C PHE A 55 -26.48 3.91 -14.44
N LEU A 56 -25.72 4.95 -14.75
CA LEU A 56 -26.02 5.86 -15.85
C LEU A 56 -25.99 5.13 -17.21
N VAL A 57 -24.98 4.29 -17.42
CA VAL A 57 -24.84 3.50 -18.66
C VAL A 57 -25.96 2.50 -18.80
N ILE A 58 -26.37 1.84 -17.70
CA ILE A 58 -27.50 0.91 -17.69
C ILE A 58 -28.81 1.62 -18.11
N VAL A 59 -29.09 2.79 -17.52
CA VAL A 59 -30.29 3.56 -17.85
C VAL A 59 -30.30 3.99 -19.31
N LEU A 60 -29.17 4.48 -19.84
CA LEU A 60 -29.04 4.86 -21.25
C LEU A 60 -29.23 3.67 -22.18
N LEU A 61 -28.66 2.52 -21.87
CA LEU A 61 -28.84 1.29 -22.67
C LEU A 61 -30.28 0.78 -22.64
N LEU A 62 -30.96 0.83 -21.49
CA LEU A 62 -32.35 0.45 -21.38
C LEU A 62 -33.23 1.40 -22.23
N ALA A 63 -33.04 2.70 -22.13
CA ALA A 63 -33.76 3.68 -22.94
C ALA A 63 -33.55 3.43 -24.44
N THR A 64 -32.29 3.21 -24.86
CA THR A 64 -31.96 2.92 -26.27
C THR A 64 -32.59 1.60 -26.73
N THR A 65 -32.54 0.56 -25.89
CA THR A 65 -33.13 -0.77 -26.23
C THR A 65 -34.63 -0.70 -26.45
N ILE A 66 -35.33 0.21 -25.79
CA ILE A 66 -36.80 0.42 -25.96
C ILE A 66 -37.06 1.30 -27.20
N ASN A 67 -36.35 2.42 -27.33
CA ASN A 67 -36.66 3.42 -28.37
C ASN A 67 -36.21 2.98 -29.77
N PHE A 68 -35.04 2.29 -29.86
CA PHE A 68 -34.47 1.92 -31.15
C PHE A 68 -35.36 1.00 -32.02
N PRO A 69 -36.02 -0.07 -31.49
CA PRO A 69 -36.95 -0.88 -32.25
C PRO A 69 -38.20 -0.12 -32.64
N ILE A 70 -38.69 0.79 -31.80
CA ILE A 70 -39.86 1.62 -32.05
C ILE A 70 -39.58 2.54 -33.24
N GLY A 71 -38.43 3.22 -33.24
CA GLY A 71 -38.01 4.09 -34.33
C GLY A 71 -37.89 3.36 -35.68
N ILE A 72 -37.37 2.14 -35.69
CA ILE A 72 -37.29 1.31 -36.90
C ILE A 72 -38.70 0.96 -37.40
N TRP A 73 -39.58 0.53 -36.50
CA TRP A 73 -40.95 0.10 -36.87
C TRP A 73 -41.81 1.24 -37.37
N GLN A 74 -41.69 2.43 -36.79
CA GLN A 74 -42.43 3.64 -37.19
C GLN A 74 -41.77 4.41 -38.34
N GLY A 75 -40.56 4.04 -38.73
CA GLY A 75 -39.79 4.73 -39.79
C GLY A 75 -39.29 6.10 -39.40
N HIS A 76 -39.22 6.40 -38.10
CA HIS A 76 -38.72 7.67 -37.56
C HIS A 76 -37.18 7.70 -37.56
N LYS A 77 -36.58 8.44 -38.48
CA LYS A 77 -35.16 8.53 -38.61
C LYS A 77 -34.48 9.22 -37.40
N GLU A 78 -35.18 10.10 -36.73
CA GLU A 78 -34.70 10.85 -35.56
C GLU A 78 -34.37 9.91 -34.39
N GLU A 79 -35.22 8.92 -34.09
CA GLU A 79 -35.03 7.94 -33.02
C GLU A 79 -33.82 7.01 -33.31
N ILE A 80 -33.60 6.70 -34.58
CA ILE A 80 -32.43 5.93 -35.00
C ILE A 80 -31.14 6.74 -34.76
N PHE A 81 -31.16 8.04 -35.09
CA PHE A 81 -30.02 8.93 -34.82
C PHE A 81 -29.74 9.06 -33.32
N GLU A 82 -30.77 9.22 -32.49
CA GLU A 82 -30.61 9.26 -31.03
C GLU A 82 -29.98 7.97 -30.49
N GLY A 83 -30.44 6.80 -30.93
CA GLY A 83 -29.85 5.52 -30.52
C GLY A 83 -28.38 5.37 -30.91
N CYS A 84 -28.04 5.77 -32.14
CA CYS A 84 -26.62 5.80 -32.58
C CYS A 84 -25.78 6.77 -31.75
N PHE A 85 -26.31 7.94 -31.43
CA PHE A 85 -25.60 8.94 -30.64
C PHE A 85 -25.33 8.46 -29.22
N VAL A 86 -26.32 7.84 -28.57
CA VAL A 86 -26.11 7.21 -27.25
C VAL A 86 -25.05 6.12 -27.30
N LEU A 87 -25.03 5.30 -28.35
CA LEU A 87 -24.04 4.25 -28.52
C LEU A 87 -22.61 4.82 -28.67
N VAL A 88 -22.47 5.91 -29.42
CA VAL A 88 -21.20 6.62 -29.53
C VAL A 88 -20.73 7.18 -28.18
N ILE A 89 -21.64 7.76 -27.37
CA ILE A 89 -21.31 8.25 -26.03
C ILE A 89 -20.82 7.11 -25.14
N VAL A 90 -21.54 5.96 -25.11
CA VAL A 90 -21.18 4.81 -24.29
C VAL A 90 -19.81 4.25 -24.71
N LEU A 91 -19.54 4.12 -26.01
CA LEU A 91 -18.24 3.66 -26.50
C LEU A 91 -17.12 4.63 -26.20
N SER A 92 -17.36 5.94 -26.34
CA SER A 92 -16.38 6.99 -25.99
C SER A 92 -16.05 6.96 -24.51
N ASN A 93 -17.06 6.80 -23.65
CA ASN A 93 -16.87 6.69 -22.21
C ASN A 93 -16.06 5.43 -21.83
N ALA A 94 -16.35 4.29 -22.46
CA ALA A 94 -15.58 3.07 -22.26
C ALA A 94 -14.11 3.24 -22.69
N PHE A 95 -13.86 3.89 -23.82
CA PHE A 95 -12.52 4.17 -24.31
C PHE A 95 -11.74 5.10 -23.35
N LEU A 96 -12.35 6.17 -22.88
CA LEU A 96 -11.77 7.09 -21.93
C LEU A 96 -11.45 6.37 -20.61
N SER A 97 -12.37 5.56 -20.10
CA SER A 97 -12.18 4.79 -18.86
C SER A 97 -10.94 3.90 -18.92
N ILE A 98 -10.78 3.15 -20.02
CA ILE A 98 -9.61 2.28 -20.24
C ILE A 98 -8.32 3.12 -20.29
N HIS A 99 -8.36 4.24 -21.00
CA HIS A 99 -7.18 5.11 -21.14
C HIS A 99 -6.74 5.73 -19.80
N TYR A 100 -7.69 6.16 -18.96
CA TYR A 100 -7.38 6.71 -17.63
C TYR A 100 -6.86 5.65 -16.66
N GLU A 101 -7.39 4.43 -16.71
CA GLU A 101 -6.94 3.34 -15.87
C GLU A 101 -5.47 2.95 -16.16
N ASP A 102 -5.07 2.93 -17.42
CA ASP A 102 -3.66 2.71 -17.83
C ASP A 102 -2.71 3.79 -17.30
N LYS A 103 -3.12 5.06 -17.31
CA LYS A 103 -2.31 6.15 -16.74
C LYS A 103 -2.13 5.99 -15.23
N THR A 104 -3.20 5.70 -14.50
CA THR A 104 -3.18 5.51 -13.06
C THR A 104 -2.25 4.36 -12.66
N GLN A 105 -2.30 3.24 -13.40
CA GLN A 105 -1.41 2.10 -13.14
C GLN A 105 0.07 2.41 -13.41
N LYS A 106 0.38 3.22 -14.43
CA LYS A 106 1.76 3.68 -14.65
C LYS A 106 2.30 4.48 -13.48
N VAL A 107 1.50 5.39 -12.91
CA VAL A 107 1.87 6.16 -11.71
C VAL A 107 2.11 5.23 -10.51
N LEU A 108 1.21 4.28 -10.27
CA LEU A 108 1.38 3.29 -9.20
C LEU A 108 2.66 2.46 -9.38
N SER A 109 2.98 2.02 -10.59
CA SER A 109 4.21 1.27 -10.88
C SER A 109 5.49 2.10 -10.68
N LEU A 110 5.43 3.43 -10.83
CA LEU A 110 6.55 4.32 -10.48
C LEU A 110 6.74 4.40 -8.97
N ILE A 111 5.66 4.47 -8.20
CA ILE A 111 5.70 4.44 -6.73
C ILE A 111 6.29 3.11 -6.25
N GLU A 112 5.92 1.98 -6.86
CA GLU A 112 6.50 0.68 -6.56
C GLU A 112 8.02 0.61 -6.84
N LYS A 113 8.50 1.25 -7.90
CA LYS A 113 9.95 1.32 -8.19
C LYS A 113 10.72 2.13 -7.13
N ILE A 114 10.09 3.11 -6.50
CA ILE A 114 10.67 3.83 -5.36
C ILE A 114 10.78 2.91 -4.13
N THR A 115 9.95 1.87 -4.04
CA THR A 115 9.98 0.86 -2.97
C THR A 115 11.15 -0.14 -3.10
N ALA A 116 12.01 -0.02 -4.11
CA ALA A 116 13.32 -0.71 -4.14
C ALA A 116 14.30 -0.14 -3.11
N LEU A 117 13.78 0.38 -1.99
CA LEU A 117 14.56 0.88 -0.87
C LEU A 117 15.40 -0.26 -0.29
N LYS A 118 16.64 0.07 0.01
CA LYS A 118 17.52 -0.80 0.78
C LYS A 118 17.50 -0.36 2.24
N VAL A 119 17.54 -1.32 3.14
CA VAL A 119 17.57 -1.08 4.59
C VAL A 119 18.83 -1.68 5.19
N LYS A 120 19.42 -0.96 6.14
CA LYS A 120 20.59 -1.43 6.90
C LYS A 120 20.11 -2.31 8.04
N VAL A 121 20.58 -3.54 8.09
CA VAL A 121 20.27 -4.50 9.17
C VAL A 121 21.53 -5.09 9.76
N ILE A 122 21.41 -5.57 11.00
CA ILE A 122 22.45 -6.38 11.64
C ILE A 122 21.99 -7.85 11.56
N ARG A 123 22.76 -8.67 10.84
CA ARG A 123 22.58 -10.12 10.79
C ARG A 123 23.92 -10.81 11.05
N ARG A 124 23.93 -11.81 11.93
CA ARG A 124 25.16 -12.53 12.33
C ARG A 124 26.27 -11.60 12.86
N GLY A 125 25.90 -10.53 13.54
CA GLY A 125 26.84 -9.52 14.07
C GLY A 125 27.48 -8.62 13.00
N LYS A 126 26.99 -8.67 11.74
CA LYS A 126 27.50 -7.86 10.64
C LYS A 126 26.43 -6.91 10.12
N HIS A 127 26.84 -5.71 9.76
CA HIS A 127 26.00 -4.75 9.06
C HIS A 127 25.80 -5.21 7.61
N CYS A 128 24.56 -5.35 7.20
CA CYS A 128 24.17 -5.78 5.85
C CYS A 128 23.18 -4.77 5.27
N LEU A 129 23.34 -4.45 4.00
CA LEU A 129 22.37 -3.66 3.24
C LEU A 129 21.51 -4.63 2.43
N ILE A 130 20.22 -4.74 2.77
CA ILE A 130 19.30 -5.66 2.13
C ILE A 130 18.16 -4.89 1.45
N SER A 131 17.49 -5.52 0.48
CA SER A 131 16.22 -4.99 -0.03
C SER A 131 15.15 -5.05 1.05
N VAL A 132 14.32 -4.01 1.15
CA VAL A 132 13.15 -3.98 2.05
C VAL A 132 12.28 -5.23 1.92
N THR A 133 12.17 -5.77 0.70
CA THR A 133 11.39 -7.00 0.43
C THR A 133 11.90 -8.23 1.18
N HIS A 134 13.18 -8.25 1.55
CA HIS A 134 13.80 -9.35 2.30
C HIS A 134 13.87 -9.12 3.82
N LEU A 135 13.22 -8.06 4.30
CA LEU A 135 13.08 -7.79 5.72
C LEU A 135 12.10 -8.80 6.33
N VAL A 136 12.48 -9.41 7.44
CA VAL A 136 11.65 -10.38 8.17
C VAL A 136 11.44 -9.95 9.62
N PRO A 137 10.35 -10.38 10.26
CA PRO A 137 10.16 -10.15 11.69
C PRO A 137 11.35 -10.69 12.51
N GLY A 138 11.86 -9.85 13.41
CA GLY A 138 13.05 -10.14 14.22
C GLY A 138 14.36 -9.60 13.67
N ASP A 139 14.38 -8.97 12.48
CA ASP A 139 15.56 -8.25 11.99
C ASP A 139 15.89 -7.04 12.87
N LEU A 140 17.18 -6.84 13.15
CA LEU A 140 17.68 -5.63 13.77
C LEU A 140 17.94 -4.58 12.69
N VAL A 141 17.14 -3.53 12.68
CA VAL A 141 17.24 -2.44 11.69
C VAL A 141 18.00 -1.26 12.27
N ILE A 142 18.88 -0.66 11.47
CA ILE A 142 19.55 0.59 11.77
C ILE A 142 18.85 1.69 10.97
N LEU A 143 18.41 2.71 11.69
CA LEU A 143 17.75 3.88 11.12
C LEU A 143 18.65 5.11 11.26
N GLU A 144 18.82 5.87 10.20
CA GLU A 144 19.58 7.11 10.13
C GLU A 144 18.65 8.26 9.66
N ALA A 145 19.04 9.50 9.94
CA ALA A 145 18.30 10.66 9.47
C ALA A 145 18.16 10.65 7.94
N GLY A 146 16.94 10.87 7.45
CA GLY A 146 16.56 10.77 6.04
C GLY A 146 16.05 9.40 5.61
N ASP A 147 16.13 8.36 6.45
CA ASP A 147 15.60 7.05 6.12
C ASP A 147 14.07 7.03 6.17
N VAL A 148 13.46 6.28 5.24
CA VAL A 148 12.05 5.92 5.29
C VAL A 148 11.91 4.56 5.98
N VAL A 149 11.05 4.50 6.97
CA VAL A 149 10.82 3.31 7.78
C VAL A 149 10.12 2.22 6.96
N ALA A 150 10.79 1.09 6.81
CA ALA A 150 10.38 0.01 5.91
C ALA A 150 9.34 -0.98 6.49
N ALA A 151 9.13 -0.95 7.80
CA ALA A 151 8.17 -1.79 8.54
C ALA A 151 7.91 -1.16 9.90
N ASP A 152 6.92 -1.66 10.64
CA ASP A 152 6.73 -1.25 12.03
C ASP A 152 7.89 -1.78 12.88
N ILE A 153 8.60 -0.89 13.55
CA ILE A 153 9.85 -1.19 14.27
C ILE A 153 9.72 -0.82 15.73
N ARG A 154 10.01 -1.77 16.62
CA ARG A 154 10.18 -1.53 18.05
C ARG A 154 11.58 -0.99 18.32
N LEU A 155 11.67 0.17 18.94
CA LEU A 155 12.94 0.81 19.25
C LEU A 155 13.64 0.11 20.41
N ILE A 156 14.91 -0.23 20.23
CA ILE A 156 15.80 -0.83 21.23
C ILE A 156 16.74 0.22 21.83
N LYS A 157 17.31 1.05 20.97
CA LYS A 157 18.18 2.18 21.35
C LYS A 157 17.86 3.38 20.48
N THR A 158 17.85 4.55 21.07
CA THR A 158 17.61 5.82 20.38
C THR A 158 18.60 6.87 20.85
N ARG A 159 18.93 7.82 19.97
CA ARG A 159 19.69 9.00 20.31
C ARG A 159 19.02 10.20 19.65
N ASN A 160 18.23 10.94 20.43
CA ASN A 160 17.48 12.13 19.97
C ASN A 160 16.67 11.86 18.68
N LEU A 161 15.97 10.72 18.65
CA LEU A 161 15.21 10.29 17.48
C LEU A 161 13.94 11.13 17.33
N SER A 162 13.84 11.84 16.24
CA SER A 162 12.63 12.54 15.81
C SER A 162 12.09 11.90 14.53
N VAL A 163 10.78 11.77 14.42
CA VAL A 163 10.12 11.04 13.32
C VAL A 163 8.94 11.87 12.81
N ASP A 164 8.89 12.02 11.50
CA ASP A 164 7.72 12.56 10.82
C ASP A 164 6.72 11.44 10.55
N GLU A 165 5.58 11.50 11.24
CA GLU A 165 4.46 10.57 11.11
C GLU A 165 3.25 11.23 10.41
N SER A 166 3.47 12.32 9.67
CA SER A 166 2.39 13.10 9.01
C SER A 166 1.50 12.27 8.09
N LEU A 167 2.07 11.31 7.39
CA LEU A 167 1.34 10.38 6.50
C LEU A 167 0.36 9.48 7.26
N LEU A 168 0.61 9.21 8.54
CA LEU A 168 -0.23 8.33 9.36
C LEU A 168 -1.24 9.11 10.21
N THR A 169 -0.81 10.25 10.74
CA THR A 169 -1.58 11.03 11.70
C THR A 169 -2.31 12.22 11.09
N GLY A 170 -1.88 12.65 9.89
CA GLY A 170 -2.32 13.91 9.26
C GLY A 170 -1.74 15.16 9.95
N GLY A 171 -0.93 15.00 11.00
CA GLY A 171 -0.28 16.10 11.70
C GLY A 171 1.08 16.42 11.12
N SER A 172 1.45 17.69 11.02
CA SER A 172 2.74 18.14 10.45
C SER A 172 3.87 18.25 11.49
N GLN A 173 3.66 17.83 12.74
CA GLN A 173 4.67 17.95 13.79
C GLN A 173 5.48 16.66 13.90
N ALA A 174 6.80 16.82 13.98
CA ALA A 174 7.71 15.74 14.29
C ALA A 174 7.51 15.20 15.71
N VAL A 175 7.52 13.89 15.87
CA VAL A 175 7.32 13.19 17.14
C VAL A 175 8.66 12.70 17.67
N LEU A 176 9.02 13.12 18.88
CA LEU A 176 10.20 12.59 19.60
C LEU A 176 9.89 11.16 20.05
N LYS A 177 10.77 10.23 19.67
CA LYS A 177 10.67 8.81 20.03
C LYS A 177 11.79 8.41 21.01
N ASN A 178 11.50 7.44 21.86
CA ASN A 178 12.48 6.87 22.77
C ASN A 178 12.30 5.35 22.91
N ALA A 179 13.34 4.66 23.37
CA ALA A 179 13.33 3.20 23.51
C ALA A 179 12.72 2.73 24.84
N GLN A 180 12.30 3.63 25.74
CA GLN A 180 11.83 3.28 27.07
C GLN A 180 10.51 2.49 26.99
N HIS A 181 10.34 1.58 27.93
CA HIS A 181 9.08 0.85 28.11
C HIS A 181 8.00 1.80 28.64
N MET A 182 6.84 1.86 27.98
CA MET A 182 5.72 2.66 28.42
C MET A 182 4.78 1.82 29.28
N THR A 183 4.72 2.10 30.56
CA THR A 183 3.87 1.41 31.54
C THR A 183 2.42 1.90 31.60
N ASN A 184 2.02 2.84 30.77
CA ASN A 184 0.74 3.53 30.93
C ASN A 184 -0.36 2.98 30.02
N ASN A 185 -1.52 2.60 30.64
CA ASN A 185 -2.68 1.97 30.01
C ASN A 185 -3.49 2.86 29.02
N ASN A 186 -2.99 4.00 28.62
CA ASN A 186 -3.70 4.90 27.69
C ASN A 186 -3.40 4.60 26.21
N TYR A 187 -3.73 3.39 25.77
CA TYR A 187 -3.53 2.91 24.40
C TYR A 187 -4.55 3.44 23.36
N GLN A 188 -5.28 4.50 23.63
CA GLN A 188 -6.36 4.92 22.73
C GLN A 188 -5.90 5.57 21.41
N LYS A 189 -4.59 5.83 21.21
CA LYS A 189 -4.08 6.32 19.91
C LYS A 189 -2.79 5.60 19.52
N LYS A 190 -2.77 4.87 18.41
CA LYS A 190 -1.55 4.28 17.81
C LYS A 190 -0.40 5.31 17.68
N ALA A 191 -0.71 6.57 17.41
CA ALA A 191 0.23 7.68 17.32
C ALA A 191 0.96 8.02 18.64
N ALA A 192 0.51 7.52 19.80
CA ALA A 192 1.12 7.80 21.10
C ALA A 192 2.22 6.81 21.50
N ALA A 193 2.50 5.78 20.71
CA ALA A 193 3.57 4.81 21.00
C ALA A 193 4.94 5.43 20.75
N LEU A 194 5.58 5.98 21.79
CA LEU A 194 6.89 6.63 21.68
C LEU A 194 8.04 5.66 21.41
N ASN A 195 7.84 4.39 21.65
CA ASN A 195 8.85 3.34 21.50
C ASN A 195 8.67 2.47 20.23
N ILE A 196 7.77 2.88 19.35
CA ILE A 196 7.52 2.25 18.06
C ILE A 196 7.61 3.32 16.96
N VAL A 197 8.24 2.96 15.85
CA VAL A 197 8.24 3.75 14.61
C VAL A 197 7.45 2.97 13.58
N PHE A 198 6.53 3.64 12.94
CA PHE A 198 5.61 3.02 11.99
C PHE A 198 6.14 3.05 10.56
N MET A 199 5.75 2.06 9.77
CA MET A 199 6.05 2.00 8.34
C MET A 199 5.64 3.29 7.62
N ASN A 200 6.45 3.73 6.66
CA ASN A 200 6.31 4.97 5.88
C ASN A 200 6.52 6.28 6.64
N SER A 201 6.95 6.24 7.90
CA SER A 201 7.45 7.43 8.61
C SER A 201 8.86 7.78 8.11
N ILE A 202 9.25 9.05 8.28
CA ILE A 202 10.57 9.55 7.89
C ILE A 202 11.35 9.90 9.15
N ILE A 203 12.60 9.43 9.23
CA ILE A 203 13.53 9.75 10.31
C ILE A 203 14.13 11.14 10.06
N LEU A 204 14.08 12.02 11.09
CA LEU A 204 14.57 13.39 11.02
C LEU A 204 15.88 13.58 11.78
#